data_2a398ac3126eb1948bd6fa6407f07930
#
_entry.id   2a398ac3126eb1948bd6fa6407f07930
#
_cell.length_a   1.000
_cell.length_b   1.000
_cell.length_c   1.000
_cell.angle_alpha   90.00
_cell.angle_beta   90.00
_cell.angle_gamma   90.00
#
_symmetry.space_group_name_H-M   'P 1'
#
loop_
_entity.id
_entity.type
_entity.pdbx_description
1 polymer ?
#
loop_
_entity_poly.entity_id
_entity_poly.type
_entity_poly.pdbx_seq_one_letter_code
_entity_poly.pdbx_strand_id
1 'polypeptide(L)'
;MRLLIALGEEGVPEAAVLDCLWPQEEADLAHKAFAAALHRLRSLLGRTDAVELSGGRLTLNPGIVWTDVREFRQLADGCLDNHESEEGLEVAPRARHLYRGAFLPDETDAGWVLKHREALRERFVRLVERTARMLEDRSRHEEAGQWYEHGIAVDELVERFHQGLMRCLSFQGQVSEVGRVYRRLQRTLARAFGRTPSPESEGLYLASLITRSLPPPEV
;
A
#
# COMPACT_ATOMS: atom_id res chain seq x y z
N MET A 1 8.23 -17.72 -8.68
CA MET A 1 7.64 -17.28 -7.41
C MET A 1 7.13 -15.84 -7.45
N ARG A 2 7.98 -14.83 -7.61
CA ARG A 2 7.59 -13.39 -7.63
C ARG A 2 6.46 -13.10 -8.61
N LEU A 3 6.54 -13.64 -9.84
CA LEU A 3 5.49 -13.47 -10.85
C LEU A 3 4.15 -14.08 -10.40
N LEU A 4 4.15 -15.28 -9.81
CA LEU A 4 2.91 -15.89 -9.31
C LEU A 4 2.25 -15.04 -8.22
N ILE A 5 3.04 -14.46 -7.31
CA ILE A 5 2.55 -13.53 -6.29
C ILE A 5 1.91 -12.30 -6.95
N ALA A 6 2.57 -11.73 -7.97
CA ALA A 6 2.05 -10.58 -8.71
C ALA A 6 0.76 -10.90 -9.46
N LEU A 7 0.65 -12.06 -10.06
CA LEU A 7 -0.52 -12.48 -10.85
C LEU A 7 -1.70 -12.98 -10.00
N GLY A 8 -1.56 -13.04 -8.66
CA GLY A 8 -2.67 -13.31 -7.77
C GLY A 8 -2.57 -14.59 -6.96
N GLU A 9 -1.52 -15.40 -7.15
CA GLU A 9 -1.20 -16.63 -6.40
C GLU A 9 -2.16 -17.81 -6.63
N GLU A 10 -3.40 -17.57 -7.04
CA GLU A 10 -4.44 -18.60 -7.22
C GLU A 10 -4.94 -18.64 -8.67
N GLY A 11 -4.93 -19.83 -9.25
CA GLY A 11 -5.48 -20.06 -10.57
C GLY A 11 -4.83 -19.25 -11.70
N VAL A 12 -3.54 -18.93 -11.58
CA VAL A 12 -2.79 -18.16 -12.59
C VAL A 12 -2.66 -18.98 -13.87
N PRO A 13 -3.16 -18.50 -15.02
CA PRO A 13 -3.03 -19.24 -16.28
C PRO A 13 -1.57 -19.47 -16.64
N GLU A 14 -1.21 -20.69 -17.04
CA GLU A 14 0.13 -21.03 -17.53
C GLU A 14 0.54 -20.10 -18.69
N ALA A 15 -0.38 -19.83 -19.63
CA ALA A 15 -0.14 -18.93 -20.74
C ALA A 15 0.30 -17.54 -20.27
N ALA A 16 -0.31 -16.97 -19.23
CA ALA A 16 0.09 -15.67 -18.69
C ALA A 16 1.51 -15.70 -18.11
N VAL A 17 1.94 -16.82 -17.55
CA VAL A 17 3.31 -16.98 -17.05
C VAL A 17 4.31 -17.09 -18.21
N LEU A 18 3.95 -17.83 -19.25
CA LEU A 18 4.77 -17.96 -20.47
C LEU A 18 4.95 -16.61 -21.16
N ASP A 19 3.87 -15.87 -21.36
CA ASP A 19 3.90 -14.54 -21.99
C ASP A 19 4.75 -13.53 -21.20
N CYS A 20 4.75 -13.63 -19.88
CA CYS A 20 5.55 -12.74 -19.03
C CYS A 20 7.03 -13.10 -18.99
N LEU A 21 7.39 -14.38 -19.00
CA LEU A 21 8.77 -14.81 -18.79
C LEU A 21 9.51 -15.13 -20.09
N TRP A 22 8.79 -15.53 -21.13
CA TRP A 22 9.37 -15.95 -22.42
C TRP A 22 8.57 -15.39 -23.61
N PRO A 23 8.36 -14.06 -23.68
CA PRO A 23 7.48 -13.45 -24.69
C PRO A 23 7.99 -13.57 -26.13
N GLN A 24 9.26 -13.91 -26.33
CA GLN A 24 9.90 -14.01 -27.64
C GLN A 24 10.28 -15.45 -28.03
N GLU A 25 10.00 -16.42 -27.16
CA GLU A 25 10.38 -17.81 -27.39
C GLU A 25 9.30 -18.56 -28.19
N GLU A 26 9.73 -19.53 -28.98
CA GLU A 26 8.80 -20.47 -29.61
C GLU A 26 8.04 -21.26 -28.54
N ALA A 27 6.76 -21.57 -28.81
CA ALA A 27 5.85 -22.18 -27.83
C ALA A 27 6.44 -23.46 -27.18
N ASP A 28 7.04 -24.36 -27.98
CA ASP A 28 7.62 -25.61 -27.47
C ASP A 28 8.83 -25.38 -26.56
N LEU A 29 9.64 -24.38 -26.85
CA LEU A 29 10.79 -23.98 -26.03
C LEU A 29 10.36 -23.30 -24.75
N ALA A 30 9.37 -22.41 -24.83
CA ALA A 30 8.77 -21.74 -23.67
C ALA A 30 8.16 -22.76 -22.69
N HIS A 31 7.41 -23.75 -23.17
CA HIS A 31 6.86 -24.83 -22.34
C HIS A 31 7.95 -25.71 -21.67
N LYS A 32 9.03 -26.04 -22.37
CA LYS A 32 10.17 -26.75 -21.77
C LYS A 32 10.86 -25.92 -20.68
N ALA A 33 11.09 -24.64 -20.95
CA ALA A 33 11.67 -23.71 -19.98
C ALA A 33 10.79 -23.56 -18.74
N PHE A 34 9.48 -23.43 -18.94
CA PHE A 34 8.48 -23.37 -17.87
C PHE A 34 8.50 -24.63 -17.00
N ALA A 35 8.44 -25.84 -17.60
CA ALA A 35 8.47 -27.11 -16.89
C ALA A 35 9.75 -27.23 -16.01
N ALA A 36 10.90 -26.85 -16.57
CA ALA A 36 12.16 -26.83 -15.84
C ALA A 36 12.18 -25.79 -14.71
N ALA A 37 11.60 -24.60 -14.93
CA ALA A 37 11.48 -23.55 -13.91
C ALA A 37 10.54 -23.98 -12.77
N LEU A 38 9.40 -24.59 -13.10
CA LEU A 38 8.45 -25.10 -12.12
C LEU A 38 9.05 -26.20 -11.27
N HIS A 39 9.77 -27.15 -11.90
CA HIS A 39 10.49 -28.21 -11.17
C HIS A 39 11.53 -27.62 -10.20
N ARG A 40 12.34 -26.67 -10.65
CA ARG A 40 13.32 -25.98 -9.79
C ARG A 40 12.67 -25.22 -8.64
N LEU A 41 11.54 -24.53 -8.91
CA LEU A 41 10.81 -23.83 -7.89
C LEU A 41 10.29 -24.75 -6.79
N ARG A 42 9.69 -25.89 -7.18
CA ARG A 42 9.23 -26.92 -6.24
C ARG A 42 10.37 -27.52 -5.42
N SER A 43 11.51 -27.78 -6.06
CA SER A 43 12.72 -28.26 -5.37
C SER A 43 13.26 -27.25 -4.35
N LEU A 44 13.29 -25.96 -4.69
CA LEU A 44 13.71 -24.89 -3.78
C LEU A 44 12.77 -24.71 -2.58
N LEU A 45 11.47 -24.94 -2.79
CA LEU A 45 10.47 -24.90 -1.72
C LEU A 45 10.45 -26.17 -0.87
N GLY A 46 11.19 -27.22 -1.28
CA GLY A 46 11.27 -28.52 -0.61
C GLY A 46 9.98 -29.35 -0.68
N ARG A 47 8.95 -28.89 -1.44
CA ARG A 47 7.64 -29.55 -1.55
C ARG A 47 7.06 -29.38 -2.94
N THR A 48 6.61 -30.48 -3.52
CA THR A 48 6.01 -30.49 -4.87
C THR A 48 4.60 -29.89 -4.90
N ASP A 49 3.88 -29.99 -3.79
CA ASP A 49 2.53 -29.46 -3.57
C ASP A 49 2.49 -27.96 -3.15
N ALA A 50 3.67 -27.34 -2.96
CA ALA A 50 3.76 -25.90 -2.72
C ALA A 50 3.29 -25.04 -3.91
N VAL A 51 3.46 -25.58 -5.15
CA VAL A 51 2.97 -24.96 -6.38
C VAL A 51 2.23 -26.03 -7.17
N GLU A 52 0.93 -25.91 -7.21
CA GLU A 52 0.06 -26.82 -7.94
C GLU A 52 -0.15 -26.35 -9.38
N LEU A 53 -0.13 -27.27 -10.32
CA LEU A 53 -0.51 -27.03 -11.71
C LEU A 53 -1.66 -27.99 -12.03
N SER A 54 -2.84 -27.45 -12.24
CA SER A 54 -4.04 -28.20 -12.56
C SER A 54 -4.87 -27.47 -13.62
N GLY A 55 -5.28 -28.16 -14.68
CA GLY A 55 -6.05 -27.58 -15.76
C GLY A 55 -5.40 -26.36 -16.43
N GLY A 56 -4.06 -26.34 -16.56
CA GLY A 56 -3.31 -25.23 -17.15
C GLY A 56 -3.27 -23.96 -16.24
N ARG A 57 -3.53 -24.12 -14.93
CA ARG A 57 -3.49 -23.03 -13.95
C ARG A 57 -2.54 -23.37 -12.81
N LEU A 58 -1.76 -22.38 -12.39
CA LEU A 58 -0.86 -22.48 -11.25
C LEU A 58 -1.50 -21.85 -10.01
N THR A 59 -1.33 -22.53 -8.88
CA THR A 59 -1.76 -22.04 -7.56
C THR A 59 -0.63 -22.21 -6.57
N LEU A 60 -0.31 -21.15 -5.82
CA LEU A 60 0.52 -21.24 -4.63
C LEU A 60 -0.34 -21.77 -3.49
N ASN A 61 -0.04 -22.96 -2.99
CA ASN A 61 -0.83 -23.60 -1.95
C ASN A 61 -0.79 -22.76 -0.66
N PRO A 62 -1.91 -22.15 -0.24
CA PRO A 62 -1.94 -21.24 0.91
C PRO A 62 -1.66 -21.95 2.25
N GLY A 63 -1.88 -23.27 2.32
CA GLY A 63 -1.56 -24.08 3.51
C GLY A 63 -0.07 -24.35 3.68
N ILE A 64 0.74 -24.07 2.66
CA ILE A 64 2.18 -24.37 2.64
C ILE A 64 3.02 -23.11 2.45
N VAL A 65 2.58 -22.23 1.56
CA VAL A 65 3.32 -21.02 1.18
C VAL A 65 2.63 -19.80 1.77
N TRP A 66 3.24 -19.23 2.79
CA TRP A 66 2.85 -17.93 3.30
C TRP A 66 3.50 -16.82 2.47
N THR A 67 2.76 -15.76 2.16
CA THR A 67 3.27 -14.54 1.54
C THR A 67 2.72 -13.32 2.28
N ASP A 68 3.59 -12.33 2.48
CA ASP A 68 3.23 -11.03 3.07
C ASP A 68 2.19 -10.29 2.22
N VAL A 69 2.28 -10.43 0.90
CA VAL A 69 1.34 -9.83 -0.07
C VAL A 69 -0.07 -10.39 0.09
N ARG A 70 -0.22 -11.71 0.21
CA ARG A 70 -1.53 -12.35 0.42
C ARG A 70 -2.13 -11.91 1.74
N GLU A 71 -1.36 -12.00 2.81
CA GLU A 71 -1.83 -11.61 4.14
C GLU A 71 -2.19 -10.12 4.17
N PHE A 72 -1.36 -9.24 3.58
CA PHE A 72 -1.69 -7.82 3.47
C PHE A 72 -3.01 -7.58 2.75
N ARG A 73 -3.23 -8.23 1.59
CA ARG A 73 -4.49 -8.10 0.85
C ARG A 73 -5.69 -8.52 1.69
N GLN A 74 -5.64 -9.70 2.31
CA GLN A 74 -6.73 -10.23 3.10
C GLN A 74 -7.08 -9.34 4.29
N LEU A 75 -6.06 -8.88 5.03
CA LEU A 75 -6.27 -8.01 6.18
C LEU A 75 -6.76 -6.61 5.76
N ALA A 76 -6.18 -6.05 4.71
CA ALA A 76 -6.58 -4.73 4.21
C ALA A 76 -8.01 -4.76 3.64
N ASP A 77 -8.36 -5.78 2.86
CA ASP A 77 -9.71 -5.93 2.32
C ASP A 77 -10.72 -6.15 3.45
N GLY A 78 -10.41 -7.00 4.44
CA GLY A 78 -11.25 -7.17 5.63
C GLY A 78 -11.49 -5.87 6.40
N CYS A 79 -10.47 -5.01 6.54
CA CYS A 79 -10.63 -3.67 7.13
C CYS A 79 -11.47 -2.74 6.25
N LEU A 80 -11.39 -2.88 4.92
CA LEU A 80 -12.11 -2.04 3.98
C LEU A 80 -13.59 -2.45 3.82
N ASP A 81 -13.91 -3.71 3.95
CA ASP A 81 -15.26 -4.26 3.80
C ASP A 81 -16.11 -4.07 5.07
N ASN A 82 -15.51 -4.17 6.24
CA ASN A 82 -16.18 -3.98 7.54
C ASN A 82 -16.31 -2.50 7.90
N HIS A 83 -17.34 -1.87 7.36
CA HIS A 83 -17.65 -0.45 7.51
C HIS A 83 -17.98 -0.07 8.97
N GLU A 84 -17.12 0.34 9.83
CA GLU A 84 -17.34 0.86 11.19
C GLU A 84 -17.11 -0.14 12.34
N SER A 85 -16.65 -1.36 12.09
CA SER A 85 -16.41 -2.29 13.18
C SER A 85 -15.11 -1.98 13.94
N GLU A 86 -15.15 -2.12 15.25
CA GLU A 86 -13.94 -2.11 16.10
C GLU A 86 -12.93 -3.18 15.66
N GLU A 87 -13.39 -4.30 15.13
CA GLU A 87 -12.56 -5.39 14.61
C GLU A 87 -11.62 -4.89 13.48
N GLY A 88 -12.13 -4.00 12.61
CA GLY A 88 -11.30 -3.39 11.56
C GLY A 88 -10.14 -2.57 12.14
N LEU A 89 -10.37 -1.82 13.21
CA LEU A 89 -9.33 -1.05 13.90
C LEU A 89 -8.29 -1.94 14.60
N GLU A 90 -8.69 -3.10 15.12
CA GLU A 90 -7.77 -4.05 15.77
C GLU A 90 -6.86 -4.75 14.76
N VAL A 91 -7.36 -5.03 13.56
CA VAL A 91 -6.63 -5.76 12.51
C VAL A 91 -5.76 -4.84 11.65
N ALA A 92 -6.18 -3.59 11.44
CA ALA A 92 -5.50 -2.63 10.60
C ALA A 92 -3.99 -2.44 10.90
N PRO A 93 -3.51 -2.42 12.16
CA PRO A 93 -2.08 -2.32 12.47
C PRO A 93 -1.25 -3.48 11.90
N ARG A 94 -1.80 -4.70 11.84
CA ARG A 94 -1.13 -5.85 11.23
C ARG A 94 -0.99 -5.66 9.73
N ALA A 95 -2.07 -5.26 9.05
CA ALA A 95 -2.03 -4.96 7.63
C ALA A 95 -1.00 -3.86 7.31
N ARG A 96 -1.00 -2.76 8.08
CA ARG A 96 -0.05 -1.66 7.96
C ARG A 96 1.40 -2.13 8.07
N HIS A 97 1.69 -3.05 8.97
CA HIS A 97 3.06 -3.55 9.22
C HIS A 97 3.60 -4.41 8.07
N LEU A 98 2.72 -5.07 7.32
CA LEU A 98 3.08 -5.89 6.15
C LEU A 98 3.48 -5.06 4.93
N TYR A 99 2.87 -3.89 4.74
CA TYR A 99 3.20 -3.01 3.61
C TYR A 99 4.34 -2.04 3.98
N ARG A 100 5.54 -2.35 3.51
CA ARG A 100 6.77 -1.58 3.85
C ARG A 100 7.25 -0.67 2.71
N GLY A 101 6.54 -0.64 1.60
CA GLY A 101 6.90 0.12 0.41
C GLY A 101 6.53 -0.59 -0.88
N ALA A 102 7.10 -0.13 -1.98
CA ALA A 102 6.79 -0.65 -3.30
C ALA A 102 7.16 -2.14 -3.43
N PHE A 103 6.26 -2.93 -4.00
CA PHE A 103 6.53 -4.33 -4.32
C PHE A 103 7.66 -4.45 -5.35
N LEU A 104 8.70 -5.22 -5.05
CA LEU A 104 9.88 -5.47 -5.89
C LEU A 104 10.48 -4.14 -6.44
N PRO A 105 10.97 -3.24 -5.60
CA PRO A 105 11.41 -1.90 -6.02
C PRO A 105 12.52 -1.93 -7.08
N ASP A 106 13.37 -2.95 -7.05
CA ASP A 106 14.51 -3.11 -7.97
C ASP A 106 14.11 -3.67 -9.35
N GLU A 107 12.90 -4.19 -9.52
CA GLU A 107 12.40 -4.71 -10.79
C GLU A 107 11.81 -3.55 -11.62
N THR A 108 12.58 -2.96 -12.50
CA THR A 108 12.17 -1.76 -13.26
C THR A 108 11.48 -2.06 -14.59
N ASP A 109 11.84 -3.17 -15.26
CA ASP A 109 11.48 -3.39 -16.67
C ASP A 109 10.31 -4.36 -16.90
N ALA A 110 9.81 -4.99 -15.86
CA ALA A 110 8.74 -5.97 -15.98
C ALA A 110 7.35 -5.30 -15.85
N GLY A 111 6.64 -5.14 -16.96
CA GLY A 111 5.30 -4.51 -16.97
C GLY A 111 4.28 -5.13 -16.01
N TRP A 112 4.38 -6.45 -15.75
CA TRP A 112 3.54 -7.15 -14.77
C TRP A 112 3.77 -6.68 -13.32
N VAL A 113 5.00 -6.19 -12.98
CA VAL A 113 5.30 -5.63 -11.66
C VAL A 113 4.58 -4.32 -11.44
N LEU A 114 4.55 -3.44 -12.44
CA LEU A 114 4.01 -2.09 -12.30
C LEU A 114 2.54 -2.10 -11.92
N LYS A 115 1.72 -2.88 -12.65
CA LYS A 115 0.28 -3.00 -12.36
C LYS A 115 0.02 -3.54 -10.95
N HIS A 116 0.80 -4.53 -10.55
CA HIS A 116 0.66 -5.14 -9.23
C HIS A 116 1.11 -4.19 -8.12
N ARG A 117 2.22 -3.48 -8.33
CA ARG A 117 2.74 -2.46 -7.42
C ARG A 117 1.71 -1.37 -7.16
N GLU A 118 1.07 -0.84 -8.21
CA GLU A 118 0.05 0.20 -8.08
C GLU A 118 -1.19 -0.32 -7.34
N ALA A 119 -1.65 -1.53 -7.63
CA ALA A 119 -2.79 -2.12 -6.93
C ALA A 119 -2.54 -2.30 -5.42
N LEU A 120 -1.33 -2.68 -5.01
CA LEU A 120 -0.96 -2.79 -3.60
C LEU A 120 -0.82 -1.40 -2.95
N ARG A 121 -0.24 -0.44 -3.68
CA ARG A 121 -0.13 0.95 -3.23
C ARG A 121 -1.49 1.58 -2.98
N GLU A 122 -2.42 1.47 -3.93
CA GLU A 122 -3.79 1.98 -3.78
C GLU A 122 -4.51 1.35 -2.58
N ARG A 123 -4.31 0.05 -2.35
CA ARG A 123 -4.89 -0.65 -1.21
C ARG A 123 -4.32 -0.13 0.11
N PHE A 124 -3.01 0.11 0.18
CA PHE A 124 -2.35 0.71 1.34
C PHE A 124 -2.86 2.14 1.59
N VAL A 125 -2.94 2.96 0.56
CA VAL A 125 -3.46 4.34 0.69
C VAL A 125 -4.87 4.33 1.26
N ARG A 126 -5.76 3.50 0.72
CA ARG A 126 -7.14 3.37 1.21
C ARG A 126 -7.19 2.88 2.65
N LEU A 127 -6.35 1.91 3.03
CA LEU A 127 -6.27 1.40 4.41
C LEU A 127 -5.91 2.52 5.39
N VAL A 128 -4.84 3.28 5.09
CA VAL A 128 -4.39 4.38 5.96
C VAL A 128 -5.47 5.45 6.09
N GLU A 129 -6.01 5.94 4.97
CA GLU A 129 -7.04 7.00 4.98
C GLU A 129 -8.28 6.58 5.74
N ARG A 130 -8.75 5.36 5.50
CA ARG A 130 -9.96 4.88 6.14
C ARG A 130 -9.76 4.72 7.64
N THR A 131 -8.69 4.03 8.05
CA THR A 131 -8.43 3.81 9.49
C THR A 131 -8.24 5.15 10.21
N ALA A 132 -7.47 6.06 9.63
CA ALA A 132 -7.26 7.37 10.22
C ALA A 132 -8.57 8.18 10.33
N ARG A 133 -9.44 8.17 9.30
CA ARG A 133 -10.76 8.83 9.37
C ARG A 133 -11.66 8.22 10.44
N MET A 134 -11.70 6.90 10.55
CA MET A 134 -12.46 6.24 11.63
C MET A 134 -12.00 6.68 13.02
N LEU A 135 -10.70 6.94 13.19
CA LEU A 135 -10.14 7.47 14.43
C LEU A 135 -10.47 8.96 14.62
N GLU A 136 -10.40 9.78 13.55
CA GLU A 136 -10.82 11.19 13.58
C GLU A 136 -12.29 11.31 14.01
N ASP A 137 -13.19 10.50 13.45
CA ASP A 137 -14.63 10.47 13.77
C ASP A 137 -14.91 10.12 15.25
N ARG A 138 -13.99 9.37 15.85
CA ARG A 138 -14.00 9.04 17.29
C ARG A 138 -13.23 10.03 18.16
N SER A 139 -12.81 11.16 17.60
CA SER A 139 -11.98 12.18 18.28
C SER A 139 -10.61 11.67 18.75
N ARG A 140 -10.13 10.54 18.21
CA ARG A 140 -8.81 9.94 18.49
C ARG A 140 -7.74 10.54 17.58
N HIS A 141 -7.62 11.88 17.59
CA HIS A 141 -6.79 12.63 16.64
C HIS A 141 -5.30 12.33 16.75
N GLU A 142 -4.80 11.96 17.92
CA GLU A 142 -3.40 11.58 18.09
C GLU A 142 -3.09 10.27 17.34
N GLU A 143 -3.94 9.28 17.50
CA GLU A 143 -3.78 7.99 16.83
C GLU A 143 -4.00 8.11 15.32
N ALA A 144 -4.98 8.90 14.89
CA ALA A 144 -5.16 9.21 13.47
C ALA A 144 -3.91 9.87 12.86
N GLY A 145 -3.30 10.81 13.59
CA GLY A 145 -2.04 11.44 13.21
C GLY A 145 -0.91 10.43 13.00
N GLN A 146 -0.76 9.45 13.89
CA GLN A 146 0.24 8.38 13.76
C GLN A 146 0.02 7.51 12.52
N TRP A 147 -1.22 7.29 12.11
CA TRP A 147 -1.54 6.59 10.86
C TRP A 147 -1.08 7.37 9.64
N TYR A 148 -1.38 8.67 9.60
CA TYR A 148 -0.93 9.54 8.51
C TYR A 148 0.58 9.70 8.49
N GLU A 149 1.24 9.85 9.62
CA GLU A 149 2.71 9.90 9.71
C GLU A 149 3.35 8.64 9.15
N HIS A 150 2.82 7.47 9.50
CA HIS A 150 3.29 6.21 8.93
C HIS A 150 3.06 6.17 7.41
N GLY A 151 1.88 6.59 6.94
CA GLY A 151 1.58 6.70 5.51
C GLY A 151 2.60 7.57 4.78
N ILE A 152 2.93 8.75 5.31
CA ILE A 152 3.95 9.67 4.78
C ILE A 152 5.34 9.05 4.80
N ALA A 153 5.68 8.25 5.81
CA ALA A 153 6.98 7.58 5.90
C ALA A 153 7.16 6.53 4.80
N VAL A 154 6.08 5.84 4.42
CA VAL A 154 6.07 4.80 3.37
C VAL A 154 5.93 5.41 1.98
N ASP A 155 5.08 6.42 1.82
CA ASP A 155 4.83 7.11 0.54
C ASP A 155 4.59 8.62 0.76
N GLU A 156 5.69 9.38 0.72
CA GLU A 156 5.66 10.82 0.96
C GLU A 156 4.95 11.64 -0.14
N LEU A 157 4.64 11.01 -1.28
CA LEU A 157 3.98 11.66 -2.42
C LEU A 157 2.46 11.68 -2.32
N VAL A 158 1.87 10.98 -1.36
CA VAL A 158 0.43 10.97 -1.13
C VAL A 158 0.04 12.22 -0.34
N GLU A 159 -0.35 13.28 -1.04
CA GLU A 159 -0.70 14.59 -0.47
C GLU A 159 -1.81 14.48 0.59
N ARG A 160 -2.78 13.60 0.40
CA ARG A 160 -3.89 13.36 1.34
C ARG A 160 -3.44 12.92 2.73
N PHE A 161 -2.30 12.24 2.86
CA PHE A 161 -1.74 11.91 4.17
C PHE A 161 -1.26 13.15 4.91
N HIS A 162 -0.61 14.07 4.20
CA HIS A 162 -0.18 15.35 4.78
C HIS A 162 -1.39 16.20 5.19
N GLN A 163 -2.46 16.23 4.38
CA GLN A 163 -3.70 16.91 4.70
C GLN A 163 -4.35 16.35 5.97
N GLY A 164 -4.46 15.01 6.07
CA GLY A 164 -4.98 14.34 7.25
C GLY A 164 -4.18 14.66 8.51
N LEU A 165 -2.84 14.57 8.41
CA LEU A 165 -1.97 14.91 9.52
C LEU A 165 -2.12 16.38 9.94
N MET A 166 -2.19 17.32 8.99
CA MET A 166 -2.41 18.73 9.29
C MET A 166 -3.75 18.97 10.00
N ARG A 167 -4.83 18.27 9.62
CA ARG A 167 -6.12 18.35 10.34
C ARG A 167 -5.99 17.84 11.77
N CYS A 168 -5.41 16.65 11.97
CA CYS A 168 -5.21 16.09 13.31
C CYS A 168 -4.41 17.02 14.22
N LEU A 169 -3.31 17.59 13.72
CA LEU A 169 -2.47 18.52 14.45
C LEU A 169 -3.20 19.85 14.76
N SER A 170 -4.04 20.32 13.84
CA SER A 170 -4.87 21.52 14.07
C SER A 170 -5.87 21.30 15.19
N PHE A 171 -6.54 20.16 15.25
CA PHE A 171 -7.44 19.79 16.36
C PHE A 171 -6.72 19.73 17.70
N GLN A 172 -5.45 19.36 17.71
CA GLN A 172 -4.59 19.32 18.90
C GLN A 172 -3.98 20.69 19.26
N GLY A 173 -4.25 21.74 18.48
CA GLY A 173 -3.67 23.07 18.68
C GLY A 173 -2.19 23.17 18.31
N GLN A 174 -1.62 22.18 17.61
CA GLN A 174 -0.19 22.10 17.29
C GLN A 174 0.16 22.85 16.00
N VAL A 175 -0.16 24.15 15.93
CA VAL A 175 0.00 24.98 14.72
C VAL A 175 1.42 25.00 14.16
N SER A 176 2.43 24.96 15.01
CA SER A 176 3.84 24.94 14.57
C SER A 176 4.17 23.65 13.78
N GLU A 177 3.57 22.53 14.20
CA GLU A 177 3.73 21.24 13.52
C GLU A 177 3.00 21.24 12.16
N VAL A 178 1.79 21.81 12.08
CA VAL A 178 1.08 22.01 10.81
C VAL A 178 1.98 22.71 9.79
N GLY A 179 2.65 23.79 10.20
CA GLY A 179 3.58 24.51 9.34
C GLY A 179 4.79 23.68 8.91
N ARG A 180 5.27 22.75 9.77
CA ARG A 180 6.36 21.82 9.41
C ARG A 180 5.91 20.79 8.36
N VAL A 181 4.73 20.22 8.55
CA VAL A 181 4.13 19.24 7.63
C VAL A 181 3.89 19.88 6.26
N TYR A 182 3.31 21.09 6.22
CA TYR A 182 3.07 21.81 4.96
C TYR A 182 4.38 22.10 4.21
N ARG A 183 5.41 22.61 4.88
CA ARG A 183 6.73 22.87 4.26
C ARG A 183 7.43 21.60 3.79
N ARG A 184 7.23 20.46 4.48
CA ARG A 184 7.71 19.16 4.02
C ARG A 184 7.02 18.77 2.71
N LEU A 185 5.68 18.81 2.67
CA LEU A 185 4.90 18.53 1.46
C LEU A 185 5.34 19.41 0.29
N GLN A 186 5.48 20.72 0.51
CA GLN A 186 5.91 21.67 -0.52
C GLN A 186 7.26 21.27 -1.14
N ARG A 187 8.25 20.92 -0.31
CA ARG A 187 9.57 20.48 -0.78
C ARG A 187 9.49 19.15 -1.52
N THR A 188 8.70 18.20 -1.04
CA THR A 188 8.52 16.89 -1.65
C THR A 188 7.91 17.01 -3.05
N LEU A 189 6.82 17.76 -3.21
CA LEU A 189 6.14 17.94 -4.50
C LEU A 189 6.99 18.75 -5.48
N ALA A 190 7.68 19.80 -5.01
CA ALA A 190 8.58 20.58 -5.85
C ALA A 190 9.74 19.71 -6.39
N ARG A 191 10.32 18.84 -5.56
CA ARG A 191 11.41 17.93 -5.95
C ARG A 191 10.95 16.84 -6.91
N ALA A 192 9.78 16.22 -6.65
CA ALA A 192 9.31 15.07 -7.42
C ALA A 192 8.67 15.49 -8.76
N PHE A 193 7.91 16.59 -8.77
CA PHE A 193 7.03 16.94 -9.90
C PHE A 193 7.15 18.40 -10.35
N GLY A 194 7.95 19.23 -9.70
CA GLY A 194 8.00 20.67 -9.96
C GLY A 194 6.68 21.39 -9.66
N ARG A 195 5.87 20.86 -8.75
CA ARG A 195 4.52 21.37 -8.41
C ARG A 195 4.47 21.94 -7.00
N THR A 196 3.50 22.84 -6.79
CA THR A 196 3.09 23.32 -5.47
C THR A 196 2.00 22.40 -4.88
N PRO A 197 1.80 22.42 -3.55
CA PRO A 197 0.66 21.78 -2.91
C PRO A 197 -0.68 22.24 -3.49
N SER A 198 -1.70 21.40 -3.34
CA SER A 198 -3.07 21.74 -3.77
C SER A 198 -3.66 22.91 -2.97
N PRO A 199 -4.68 23.62 -3.52
CA PRO A 199 -5.39 24.66 -2.78
C PRO A 199 -5.99 24.17 -1.46
N GLU A 200 -6.37 22.90 -1.37
CA GLU A 200 -6.87 22.28 -0.15
C GLU A 200 -5.78 22.22 0.93
N SER A 201 -4.58 21.78 0.57
CA SER A 201 -3.44 21.74 1.49
C SER A 201 -3.03 23.14 1.98
N GLU A 202 -3.03 24.11 1.07
CA GLU A 202 -2.76 25.51 1.40
C GLU A 202 -3.84 26.06 2.33
N GLY A 203 -5.12 25.80 2.05
CA GLY A 203 -6.25 26.19 2.89
C GLY A 203 -6.16 25.67 4.31
N LEU A 204 -5.80 24.39 4.50
CA LEU A 204 -5.58 23.79 5.82
C LEU A 204 -4.46 24.51 6.59
N TYR A 205 -3.36 24.80 5.92
CA TYR A 205 -2.25 25.54 6.52
C TYR A 205 -2.67 26.95 6.94
N LEU A 206 -3.32 27.72 6.05
CA LEU A 206 -3.77 29.08 6.34
C LEU A 206 -4.80 29.12 7.47
N ALA A 207 -5.77 28.18 7.48
CA ALA A 207 -6.75 28.08 8.56
C ALA A 207 -6.09 27.87 9.93
N SER A 208 -5.04 27.06 10.00
CA SER A 208 -4.29 26.83 11.24
C SER A 208 -3.63 28.11 11.79
N LEU A 209 -3.21 29.01 10.91
CA LEU A 209 -2.60 30.31 11.33
C LEU A 209 -3.64 31.26 11.91
N ILE A 210 -4.87 31.23 11.37
CA ILE A 210 -5.98 32.09 11.87
C ILE A 210 -6.39 31.65 13.28
N THR A 211 -6.51 30.33 13.50
CA THR A 211 -6.86 29.78 14.82
C THR A 211 -5.86 30.19 15.91
N ARG A 212 -4.58 30.35 15.57
CA ARG A 212 -3.54 30.87 16.49
C ARG A 212 -3.73 32.33 16.89
N SER A 213 -4.38 33.12 16.05
CA SER A 213 -4.50 34.57 16.21
C SER A 213 -5.74 34.95 17.04
N LEU A 214 -6.62 34.01 17.35
CA LEU A 214 -7.78 34.25 18.22
C LEU A 214 -7.36 34.12 19.69
N PRO A 215 -7.64 35.14 20.57
CA PRO A 215 -7.42 34.97 21.99
C PRO A 215 -8.29 33.82 22.54
N PRO A 216 -7.83 33.13 23.60
CA PRO A 216 -8.65 32.08 24.22
C PRO A 216 -9.97 32.70 24.66
N PRO A 217 -11.11 31.96 24.60
CA PRO A 217 -12.38 32.46 25.10
C PRO A 217 -12.21 32.86 26.56
N GLU A 218 -12.58 34.10 26.90
CA GLU A 218 -12.62 34.54 28.27
C GLU A 218 -13.64 33.64 29.03
N VAL A 219 -13.16 32.97 30.06
CA VAL A 219 -13.95 32.11 30.97
C VAL A 219 -14.65 32.98 32.01
#